data_9cee2251d44a8a6726d11b13d45aa6bd
#
_entry.id   9cee2251d44a8a6726d11b13d45aa6bd
#
_cell.length_a   1.000
_cell.length_b   1.000
_cell.length_c   1.000
_cell.angle_alpha   90.00
_cell.angle_beta   90.00
_cell.angle_gamma   90.00
#
_symmetry.space_group_name_H-M   'P 1'
#
loop_
_entity.id
_entity.type
_entity.pdbx_description
1 polymer ?
#
loop_
_entity_poly.entity_id
_entity_poly.type
_entity_poly.pdbx_seq_one_letter_code
_entity_poly.pdbx_strand_id
1 'polypeptide(L)'
;MGYAEKMGTRRAKTLVALIDGLDPEYVERSDMPNLKRMISSGAYTVGKAVLPSVTNVNNASLVTGRFPDQHGIVSNFHFDPRTGRSVMMESAEFLLRPTLFERAGRLGLRSGLVTAKDKIKTLLSRGADIAVSAEMPEPAFVSAAGSRPDMYSAEVNYWVFRAARHLLRRNDVDILYLSTTDYMMHAYAPAEAPSLEHLHRLDRLLGEIVDDHAHLGVLLTADHGMNAKTEGIDVARVLAAKGIAAEVVPIIRDKHVVHHQNLGGACYVYLEEQADTLKASEVLRGFPGIEEIHERAEAARRFRLRKNRIGDFLLLGACHVAFGALPAARQEIRVRSHGSRHEQAVPILCYGLGPDVRRLEYNLDLTRRLYHSRTVSTAKWSEGYRPSSL
;
A
#
# COMPACT_ATOMS: atom_id res chain seq x y z
N MET A 1 36.38 -38.52 -9.55
CA MET A 1 35.21 -38.29 -8.71
C MET A 1 35.41 -36.89 -8.08
N GLY A 2 34.81 -35.84 -8.43
CA GLY A 2 33.63 -35.43 -9.12
C GLY A 2 33.34 -34.03 -8.61
N TYR A 3 33.84 -32.94 -9.30
CA TYR A 3 33.53 -31.53 -8.97
C TYR A 3 32.12 -31.10 -9.39
N ALA A 4 31.25 -32.06 -9.72
CA ALA A 4 29.95 -31.81 -10.36
C ALA A 4 28.72 -31.86 -9.43
N GLU A 5 28.90 -32.03 -8.10
CA GLU A 5 27.75 -32.30 -7.20
C GLU A 5 27.39 -31.17 -6.20
N LYS A 6 27.84 -29.95 -6.43
CA LYS A 6 27.47 -28.79 -5.57
C LYS A 6 26.83 -27.60 -6.30
N MET A 7 26.25 -27.79 -7.47
CA MET A 7 25.30 -26.82 -8.00
C MET A 7 23.90 -27.17 -7.48
N GLY A 8 23.64 -26.91 -6.20
CA GLY A 8 22.28 -26.87 -5.69
C GLY A 8 21.49 -25.92 -6.57
N THR A 9 20.38 -26.38 -7.11
CA THR A 9 19.44 -25.59 -7.91
C THR A 9 19.10 -24.33 -7.12
N ARG A 10 19.65 -23.16 -7.53
CA ARG A 10 19.31 -21.87 -6.94
C ARG A 10 17.81 -21.71 -7.06
N ARG A 11 17.14 -21.64 -5.93
CA ARG A 11 15.69 -21.33 -5.88
C ARG A 11 15.47 -19.95 -6.49
N ALA A 12 14.46 -19.84 -7.35
CA ALA A 12 14.04 -18.54 -7.89
C ALA A 12 13.58 -17.64 -6.73
N LYS A 13 14.07 -16.41 -6.70
CA LYS A 13 13.69 -15.42 -5.69
C LYS A 13 12.50 -14.60 -6.17
N THR A 14 11.71 -14.09 -5.23
CA THR A 14 10.58 -13.20 -5.53
C THR A 14 10.71 -11.90 -4.76
N LEU A 15 10.67 -10.78 -5.47
CA LEU A 15 10.52 -9.44 -4.92
C LEU A 15 9.06 -9.01 -5.09
N VAL A 16 8.40 -8.69 -3.98
CA VAL A 16 7.12 -7.98 -3.97
C VAL A 16 7.43 -6.53 -3.63
N ALA A 17 7.35 -5.63 -4.60
CA ALA A 17 7.67 -4.22 -4.46
C ALA A 17 6.39 -3.39 -4.43
N LEU A 18 6.12 -2.73 -3.31
CA LEU A 18 5.09 -1.72 -3.18
C LEU A 18 5.77 -0.34 -3.17
N ILE A 19 5.45 0.46 -4.19
CA ILE A 19 5.86 1.86 -4.27
C ILE A 19 4.67 2.70 -3.84
N ASP A 20 4.75 3.22 -2.62
CA ASP A 20 3.68 3.95 -1.93
C ASP A 20 3.27 5.21 -2.72
N GLY A 21 1.98 5.35 -3.01
CA GLY A 21 1.43 6.48 -3.74
C GLY A 21 1.72 6.53 -5.24
N LEU A 22 2.25 5.45 -5.84
CA LEU A 22 2.56 5.40 -7.28
C LEU A 22 1.27 5.31 -8.11
N ASP A 23 0.73 6.47 -8.47
CA ASP A 23 -0.37 6.58 -9.43
C ASP A 23 0.10 6.20 -10.85
N PRO A 24 -0.76 5.63 -11.70
CA PRO A 24 -0.43 5.38 -13.10
C PRO A 24 0.10 6.60 -13.88
N GLU A 25 -0.38 7.81 -13.58
CA GLU A 25 0.10 9.04 -14.20
C GLU A 25 1.60 9.30 -13.90
N TYR A 26 2.09 8.96 -12.72
CA TYR A 26 3.53 9.04 -12.42
C TYR A 26 4.35 8.11 -13.32
N VAL A 27 3.85 6.89 -13.58
CA VAL A 27 4.51 5.93 -14.49
C VAL A 27 4.53 6.43 -15.93
N GLU A 28 3.42 7.01 -16.38
CA GLU A 28 3.27 7.52 -17.75
C GLU A 28 4.18 8.72 -18.04
N ARG A 29 4.29 9.64 -17.07
CA ARG A 29 5.04 10.89 -17.23
C ARG A 29 6.52 10.77 -16.94
N SER A 30 6.97 9.73 -16.25
CA SER A 30 8.35 9.58 -15.81
C SER A 30 9.20 8.78 -16.78
N ASP A 31 10.50 9.13 -16.84
CA ASP A 31 11.47 8.29 -17.53
C ASP A 31 11.94 7.16 -16.61
N MET A 32 11.31 6.00 -16.82
CA MET A 32 11.55 4.77 -16.05
C MET A 32 11.94 3.62 -17.01
N PRO A 33 13.15 3.64 -17.60
CA PRO A 33 13.53 2.68 -18.63
C PRO A 33 13.58 1.23 -18.14
N ASN A 34 13.96 0.99 -16.89
CA ASN A 34 13.99 -0.37 -16.32
C ASN A 34 12.57 -0.91 -16.11
N LEU A 35 11.64 -0.08 -15.59
CA LEU A 35 10.25 -0.45 -15.47
C LEU A 35 9.62 -0.70 -16.85
N LYS A 36 9.89 0.15 -17.83
CA LYS A 36 9.44 -0.02 -19.22
C LYS A 36 9.96 -1.32 -19.82
N ARG A 37 11.23 -1.67 -19.58
CA ARG A 37 11.83 -2.96 -19.97
C ARG A 37 11.09 -4.14 -19.34
N MET A 38 10.78 -4.06 -18.05
CA MET A 38 10.01 -5.09 -17.35
C MET A 38 8.56 -5.21 -17.85
N ILE A 39 7.92 -4.09 -18.18
CA ILE A 39 6.58 -4.05 -18.78
C ILE A 39 6.58 -4.74 -20.15
N SER A 40 7.58 -4.45 -21.00
CA SER A 40 7.66 -5.02 -22.35
C SER A 40 7.93 -6.53 -22.39
N SER A 41 8.61 -7.06 -21.37
CA SER A 41 8.97 -8.49 -21.27
C SER A 41 8.18 -9.26 -20.19
N GLY A 42 7.32 -8.59 -19.46
CA GLY A 42 6.44 -9.15 -18.44
C GLY A 42 4.96 -8.97 -18.79
N ALA A 43 4.15 -8.77 -17.76
CA ALA A 43 2.74 -8.48 -17.90
C ALA A 43 2.33 -7.31 -17.01
N TYR A 44 1.69 -6.30 -17.58
CA TYR A 44 1.30 -5.04 -16.94
C TYR A 44 -0.17 -4.71 -17.17
N THR A 45 -0.81 -4.19 -16.14
CA THR A 45 -2.15 -3.60 -16.23
C THR A 45 -2.32 -2.51 -15.17
N VAL A 46 -3.31 -1.64 -15.36
CA VAL A 46 -3.82 -0.77 -14.29
C VAL A 46 -4.98 -1.48 -13.62
N GLY A 47 -4.86 -1.72 -12.32
CA GLY A 47 -5.89 -2.34 -11.50
C GLY A 47 -6.34 -1.41 -10.37
N LYS A 48 -6.90 -1.99 -9.31
CA LYS A 48 -7.49 -1.26 -8.20
C LYS A 48 -6.75 -1.54 -6.88
N ALA A 49 -6.50 -0.51 -6.11
CA ALA A 49 -6.25 -0.62 -4.69
C ALA A 49 -7.54 -1.02 -3.96
N VAL A 50 -7.42 -1.62 -2.78
CA VAL A 50 -8.56 -1.90 -1.90
C VAL A 50 -9.01 -0.58 -1.26
N LEU A 51 -10.33 -0.37 -1.18
CA LEU A 51 -10.91 0.78 -0.47
C LEU A 51 -11.07 0.50 1.04
N PRO A 52 -10.83 1.53 1.87
CA PRO A 52 -10.29 2.84 1.54
C PRO A 52 -8.85 2.73 0.99
N SER A 53 -8.50 3.56 0.00
CA SER A 53 -7.20 3.54 -0.67
C SER A 53 -6.14 4.20 0.23
N VAL A 54 -5.67 3.46 1.23
CA VAL A 54 -4.75 3.91 2.27
C VAL A 54 -3.71 2.85 2.60
N THR A 55 -2.53 3.29 3.02
CA THR A 55 -1.31 2.49 3.17
C THR A 55 -1.49 1.24 4.02
N ASN A 56 -2.01 1.36 5.26
CA ASN A 56 -2.15 0.19 6.14
C ASN A 56 -3.11 -0.87 5.56
N VAL A 57 -4.23 -0.44 4.96
CA VAL A 57 -5.24 -1.34 4.37
C VAL A 57 -4.64 -2.13 3.21
N ASN A 58 -3.95 -1.45 2.31
CA ASN A 58 -3.43 -2.08 1.10
C ASN A 58 -2.17 -2.91 1.35
N ASN A 59 -1.26 -2.45 2.23
CA ASN A 59 -0.15 -3.28 2.68
C ASN A 59 -0.64 -4.57 3.36
N ALA A 60 -1.62 -4.46 4.27
CA ALA A 60 -2.22 -5.64 4.91
C ALA A 60 -2.92 -6.57 3.90
N SER A 61 -3.61 -5.98 2.92
CA SER A 61 -4.26 -6.73 1.84
C SER A 61 -3.26 -7.50 0.99
N LEU A 62 -2.14 -6.87 0.62
CA LEU A 62 -1.04 -7.51 -0.12
C LEU A 62 -0.37 -8.60 0.72
N VAL A 63 0.05 -8.28 1.94
CA VAL A 63 0.78 -9.25 2.78
C VAL A 63 -0.07 -10.46 3.15
N THR A 64 -1.40 -10.32 3.26
CA THR A 64 -2.29 -11.44 3.57
C THR A 64 -2.93 -12.10 2.34
N GLY A 65 -2.94 -11.43 1.19
CA GLY A 65 -3.70 -11.86 0.00
C GLY A 65 -5.22 -11.88 0.25
N ARG A 66 -5.72 -11.04 1.16
CA ARG A 66 -7.12 -11.01 1.61
C ARG A 66 -7.64 -9.57 1.64
N PHE A 67 -8.97 -9.42 1.62
CA PHE A 67 -9.65 -8.14 1.81
C PHE A 67 -9.82 -7.79 3.30
N PRO A 68 -10.12 -6.53 3.64
CA PRO A 68 -10.32 -6.05 5.01
C PRO A 68 -11.35 -6.82 5.86
N ASP A 69 -12.40 -7.36 5.25
CA ASP A 69 -13.38 -8.22 5.92
C ASP A 69 -12.72 -9.42 6.59
N GLN A 70 -11.64 -9.91 5.99
CA GLN A 70 -10.91 -11.09 6.45
C GLN A 70 -9.66 -10.72 7.27
N HIS A 71 -8.81 -9.79 6.79
CA HIS A 71 -7.57 -9.45 7.51
C HIS A 71 -7.75 -8.43 8.64
N GLY A 72 -8.86 -7.69 8.65
CA GLY A 72 -9.27 -6.85 9.77
C GLY A 72 -8.76 -5.41 9.75
N ILE A 73 -7.80 -5.01 8.92
CA ILE A 73 -7.31 -3.64 8.83
C ILE A 73 -8.24 -2.85 7.91
N VAL A 74 -8.90 -1.81 8.44
CA VAL A 74 -9.91 -1.02 7.72
C VAL A 74 -9.52 0.44 7.55
N SER A 75 -8.48 0.90 8.25
CA SER A 75 -7.87 2.24 8.16
C SER A 75 -6.53 2.25 8.90
N ASN A 76 -5.89 3.42 9.00
CA ASN A 76 -4.73 3.60 9.89
C ASN A 76 -5.14 3.66 11.36
N PHE A 77 -6.43 3.93 11.63
CA PHE A 77 -6.93 4.22 12.97
C PHE A 77 -8.30 3.55 13.19
N HIS A 78 -8.51 2.99 14.37
CA HIS A 78 -9.77 2.33 14.74
C HIS A 78 -10.38 2.99 15.97
N PHE A 79 -11.66 3.31 15.90
CA PHE A 79 -12.47 3.73 17.04
C PHE A 79 -13.34 2.54 17.49
N ASP A 80 -13.24 2.19 18.79
CA ASP A 80 -14.14 1.18 19.37
C ASP A 80 -15.24 1.92 20.17
N PRO A 81 -16.47 1.97 19.63
CA PRO A 81 -17.57 2.69 20.28
C PRO A 81 -17.97 2.11 21.63
N ARG A 82 -17.65 0.83 21.91
CA ARG A 82 -17.97 0.20 23.20
C ARG A 82 -17.11 0.71 24.34
N THR A 83 -15.89 1.14 24.02
CA THR A 83 -14.92 1.63 25.01
C THR A 83 -14.68 3.15 24.91
N GLY A 84 -15.19 3.81 23.85
CA GLY A 84 -14.90 5.19 23.51
C GLY A 84 -13.43 5.44 23.17
N ARG A 85 -12.65 4.39 22.86
CA ARG A 85 -11.21 4.49 22.63
C ARG A 85 -10.89 4.42 21.16
N SER A 86 -9.96 5.25 20.78
CA SER A 86 -9.33 5.25 19.46
C SER A 86 -7.91 4.72 19.56
N VAL A 87 -7.54 3.80 18.66
CA VAL A 87 -6.21 3.19 18.62
C VAL A 87 -5.65 3.18 17.19
N MET A 88 -4.34 3.33 17.09
CA MET A 88 -3.62 3.15 15.83
C MET A 88 -3.57 1.67 15.47
N MET A 89 -3.91 1.32 14.22
CA MET A 89 -3.84 -0.06 13.71
C MET A 89 -2.41 -0.37 13.22
N GLU A 90 -1.45 -0.36 14.13
CA GLU A 90 -0.01 -0.52 13.85
C GLU A 90 0.57 -1.81 14.44
N SER A 91 -0.22 -2.61 15.19
CA SER A 91 0.23 -3.90 15.74
C SER A 91 -0.21 -5.07 14.86
N ALA A 92 0.64 -6.09 14.75
CA ALA A 92 0.33 -7.35 14.09
C ALA A 92 -0.87 -8.11 14.69
N GLU A 93 -1.28 -7.77 15.93
CA GLU A 93 -2.47 -8.31 16.58
C GLU A 93 -3.78 -7.92 15.86
N PHE A 94 -3.79 -6.80 15.15
CA PHE A 94 -4.93 -6.40 14.33
C PHE A 94 -5.10 -7.28 13.09
N LEU A 95 -4.02 -7.97 12.62
CA LEU A 95 -4.07 -8.88 11.48
C LEU A 95 -4.70 -10.23 11.87
N LEU A 96 -5.87 -10.51 11.32
CA LEU A 96 -6.65 -11.69 11.61
C LEU A 96 -6.37 -12.87 10.65
N ARG A 97 -5.45 -12.70 9.71
CA ARG A 97 -5.08 -13.73 8.74
C ARG A 97 -3.55 -13.89 8.68
N PRO A 98 -3.09 -15.09 8.32
CA PRO A 98 -1.66 -15.32 8.12
C PRO A 98 -1.07 -14.42 7.04
N THR A 99 0.13 -13.93 7.32
CA THR A 99 0.92 -13.14 6.38
C THR A 99 1.54 -14.02 5.29
N LEU A 100 2.08 -13.37 4.27
CA LEU A 100 2.88 -14.04 3.25
C LEU A 100 4.13 -14.70 3.87
N PHE A 101 4.69 -14.09 4.92
CA PHE A 101 5.89 -14.57 5.61
C PHE A 101 5.58 -15.87 6.39
N GLU A 102 4.48 -15.91 7.14
CA GLU A 102 4.03 -17.14 7.81
C GLU A 102 3.76 -18.28 6.82
N ARG A 103 3.25 -17.95 5.62
CA ARG A 103 3.02 -18.96 4.57
C ARG A 103 4.32 -19.42 3.93
N ALA A 104 5.26 -18.50 3.68
CA ALA A 104 6.60 -18.82 3.20
C ALA A 104 7.31 -19.78 4.16
N GLY A 105 7.29 -19.48 5.45
CA GLY A 105 7.90 -20.33 6.49
C GLY A 105 7.32 -21.75 6.50
N ARG A 106 6.00 -21.92 6.32
CA ARG A 106 5.37 -23.26 6.19
C ARG A 106 5.85 -24.07 4.98
N LEU A 107 6.38 -23.39 3.97
CA LEU A 107 6.96 -23.99 2.76
C LEU A 107 8.49 -24.17 2.87
N GLY A 108 9.09 -23.83 4.03
CA GLY A 108 10.53 -23.86 4.22
C GLY A 108 11.28 -22.79 3.44
N LEU A 109 10.58 -21.69 3.09
CA LEU A 109 11.16 -20.52 2.42
C LEU A 109 11.50 -19.44 3.45
N ARG A 110 12.66 -18.80 3.27
CA ARG A 110 13.06 -17.63 4.05
C ARG A 110 12.47 -16.37 3.48
N SER A 111 11.99 -15.51 4.34
CA SER A 111 11.29 -14.31 3.92
C SER A 111 11.77 -13.05 4.63
N GLY A 112 11.70 -11.91 3.93
CA GLY A 112 12.12 -10.62 4.45
C GLY A 112 11.11 -9.52 4.20
N LEU A 113 11.13 -8.53 5.09
CA LEU A 113 10.40 -7.26 4.99
C LEU A 113 11.39 -6.11 5.09
N VAL A 114 11.37 -5.21 4.09
CA VAL A 114 12.07 -3.93 4.14
C VAL A 114 11.06 -2.82 3.92
N THR A 115 11.00 -1.85 4.84
CA THR A 115 10.01 -0.78 4.78
C THR A 115 10.58 0.58 5.18
N ALA A 116 9.94 1.65 4.76
CA ALA A 116 10.32 3.00 5.16
C ALA A 116 9.99 3.26 6.64
N LYS A 117 8.77 2.96 7.08
CA LYS A 117 8.22 3.32 8.39
C LYS A 117 8.22 2.14 9.35
N ASP A 118 8.64 2.36 10.60
CA ASP A 118 8.70 1.31 11.64
C ASP A 118 7.31 0.76 12.00
N LYS A 119 6.27 1.59 11.94
CA LYS A 119 4.87 1.16 12.12
C LYS A 119 4.43 0.08 11.13
N ILE A 120 4.87 0.19 9.87
CA ILE A 120 4.57 -0.82 8.83
C ILE A 120 5.33 -2.11 9.12
N LYS A 121 6.59 -2.02 9.57
CA LYS A 121 7.34 -3.18 10.05
C LYS A 121 6.60 -3.88 11.18
N THR A 122 6.18 -3.15 12.20
CA THR A 122 5.46 -3.70 13.37
C THR A 122 4.14 -4.36 12.97
N LEU A 123 3.38 -3.73 12.06
CA LEU A 123 2.10 -4.28 11.59
C LEU A 123 2.26 -5.58 10.80
N LEU A 124 3.27 -5.66 9.92
CA LEU A 124 3.32 -6.68 8.87
C LEU A 124 4.30 -7.81 9.13
N SER A 125 5.33 -7.65 9.98
CA SER A 125 6.49 -8.55 10.07
C SER A 125 6.22 -9.92 10.68
N ARG A 126 4.99 -10.21 11.12
CA ARG A 126 4.67 -11.50 11.73
C ARG A 126 5.02 -12.67 10.80
N GLY A 127 5.96 -13.50 11.24
CA GLY A 127 6.47 -14.65 10.50
C GLY A 127 7.61 -14.34 9.51
N ALA A 128 8.09 -13.10 9.40
CA ALA A 128 9.26 -12.76 8.61
C ALA A 128 10.55 -13.18 9.34
N ASP A 129 11.49 -13.77 8.59
CA ASP A 129 12.82 -14.14 9.13
C ASP A 129 13.69 -12.90 9.36
N ILE A 130 13.52 -11.88 8.52
CA ILE A 130 14.22 -10.59 8.60
C ILE A 130 13.21 -9.47 8.37
N ALA A 131 13.19 -8.45 9.26
CA ALA A 131 12.34 -7.29 9.09
C ALA A 131 13.08 -6.02 9.51
N VAL A 132 13.25 -5.08 8.59
CA VAL A 132 13.98 -3.84 8.80
C VAL A 132 13.21 -2.62 8.33
N SER A 133 13.45 -1.46 8.96
CA SER A 133 12.88 -0.18 8.54
C SER A 133 13.95 0.90 8.41
N ALA A 134 13.75 1.82 7.48
CA ALA A 134 14.61 3.00 7.31
C ALA A 134 14.45 3.99 8.49
N GLU A 135 13.27 4.04 9.10
CA GLU A 135 13.01 4.90 10.27
C GLU A 135 13.84 4.50 11.49
N MET A 136 14.09 3.20 11.66
CA MET A 136 14.90 2.65 12.75
C MET A 136 15.86 1.56 12.20
N PRO A 137 16.92 1.97 11.48
CA PRO A 137 17.81 1.04 10.81
C PRO A 137 18.68 0.28 11.83
N GLU A 138 18.79 -1.03 11.64
CA GLU A 138 19.71 -1.84 12.41
C GLU A 138 21.17 -1.58 11.94
N PRO A 139 22.17 -1.62 12.85
CA PRO A 139 23.57 -1.33 12.50
C PRO A 139 24.10 -2.16 11.32
N ALA A 140 23.65 -3.41 11.19
CA ALA A 140 24.05 -4.29 10.09
C ALA A 140 23.65 -3.77 8.69
N PHE A 141 22.65 -2.90 8.60
CA PHE A 141 22.19 -2.31 7.34
C PHE A 141 22.80 -0.95 7.05
N VAL A 142 23.36 -0.27 8.04
CA VAL A 142 23.94 1.08 7.88
C VAL A 142 25.07 1.07 6.86
N SER A 143 25.93 0.06 6.85
CA SER A 143 27.03 -0.04 5.90
C SER A 143 26.57 -0.26 4.44
N ALA A 144 25.42 -0.92 4.25
CA ALA A 144 24.92 -1.29 2.94
C ALA A 144 23.89 -0.28 2.38
N ALA A 145 23.04 0.28 3.24
CA ALA A 145 21.94 1.15 2.84
C ALA A 145 22.14 2.63 3.24
N GLY A 146 23.12 2.93 4.09
CA GLY A 146 23.38 4.24 4.65
C GLY A 146 22.79 4.43 6.04
N SER A 147 23.15 5.53 6.70
CA SER A 147 22.57 5.95 7.98
C SER A 147 21.08 6.21 7.87
N ARG A 148 20.41 6.37 9.03
CA ARG A 148 18.99 6.72 9.12
C ARG A 148 18.69 7.97 8.27
N PRO A 149 17.80 7.87 7.26
CA PRO A 149 17.43 9.02 6.45
C PRO A 149 16.42 9.92 7.17
N ASP A 150 16.28 11.16 6.70
CA ASP A 150 15.15 11.99 7.06
C ASP A 150 13.87 11.40 6.46
N MET A 151 12.85 11.21 7.29
CA MET A 151 11.55 10.63 6.88
C MET A 151 10.78 11.53 5.91
N TYR A 152 11.10 12.83 5.87
CA TYR A 152 10.54 13.82 4.95
C TYR A 152 11.48 14.10 3.78
N SER A 153 12.10 13.05 3.24
CA SER A 153 12.98 13.14 2.09
C SER A 153 12.79 11.97 1.12
N ALA A 154 13.24 12.13 -0.12
CA ALA A 154 13.29 11.03 -1.09
C ALA A 154 14.26 9.91 -0.68
N GLU A 155 15.28 10.23 0.12
CA GLU A 155 16.36 9.32 0.52
C GLU A 155 15.84 8.12 1.31
N VAL A 156 14.72 8.26 2.05
CA VAL A 156 14.10 7.16 2.77
C VAL A 156 13.70 6.00 1.84
N ASN A 157 13.19 6.32 0.66
CA ASN A 157 12.80 5.32 -0.33
C ASN A 157 14.04 4.68 -1.00
N TYR A 158 15.08 5.45 -1.24
CA TYR A 158 16.35 4.92 -1.78
C TYR A 158 17.05 3.99 -0.79
N TRP A 159 16.99 4.33 0.51
CA TRP A 159 17.47 3.45 1.58
C TRP A 159 16.78 2.09 1.55
N VAL A 160 15.44 2.07 1.42
CA VAL A 160 14.63 0.85 1.33
C VAL A 160 15.10 -0.05 0.17
N PHE A 161 15.32 0.53 -1.02
CA PHE A 161 15.82 -0.23 -2.17
C PHE A 161 17.24 -0.77 -1.96
N ARG A 162 18.16 0.03 -1.37
CA ARG A 162 19.51 -0.44 -1.08
C ARG A 162 19.53 -1.57 -0.06
N ALA A 163 18.72 -1.47 0.99
CA ALA A 163 18.58 -2.53 1.99
C ALA A 163 17.98 -3.81 1.38
N ALA A 164 16.98 -3.68 0.51
CA ALA A 164 16.39 -4.80 -0.21
C ALA A 164 17.42 -5.49 -1.12
N ARG A 165 18.19 -4.71 -1.90
CA ARG A 165 19.28 -5.22 -2.74
C ARG A 165 20.32 -5.98 -1.93
N HIS A 166 20.70 -5.45 -0.75
CA HIS A 166 21.65 -6.08 0.14
C HIS A 166 21.18 -7.47 0.58
N LEU A 167 19.92 -7.61 1.05
CA LEU A 167 19.35 -8.90 1.45
C LEU A 167 19.30 -9.92 0.30
N LEU A 168 18.88 -9.47 -0.88
CA LEU A 168 18.80 -10.33 -2.05
C LEU A 168 20.20 -10.82 -2.49
N ARG A 169 21.22 -9.94 -2.48
CA ARG A 169 22.61 -10.30 -2.87
C ARG A 169 23.23 -11.30 -1.90
N ARG A 170 22.95 -11.19 -0.61
CA ARG A 170 23.43 -12.13 0.40
C ARG A 170 22.77 -13.50 0.36
N ASN A 171 21.71 -13.68 -0.43
CA ASN A 171 20.87 -14.87 -0.44
C ASN A 171 20.19 -15.18 0.91
N ASP A 172 19.90 -14.14 1.70
CA ASP A 172 19.30 -14.31 3.02
C ASP A 172 17.80 -14.60 2.96
N VAL A 173 17.16 -14.34 1.81
CA VAL A 173 15.72 -14.51 1.61
C VAL A 173 15.40 -15.12 0.25
N ASP A 174 14.31 -15.91 0.18
CA ASP A 174 13.68 -16.42 -1.04
C ASP A 174 12.54 -15.48 -1.50
N ILE A 175 11.83 -14.86 -0.55
CA ILE A 175 10.77 -13.89 -0.79
C ILE A 175 11.07 -12.62 -0.01
N LEU A 176 11.08 -11.48 -0.72
CA LEU A 176 11.26 -10.17 -0.12
C LEU A 176 10.07 -9.28 -0.42
N TYR A 177 9.47 -8.69 0.62
CA TYR A 177 8.50 -7.62 0.51
C TYR A 177 9.17 -6.28 0.80
N LEU A 178 9.05 -5.35 -0.13
CA LEU A 178 9.59 -3.99 -0.05
C LEU A 178 8.40 -3.02 -0.05
N SER A 179 8.40 -2.04 0.88
CA SER A 179 7.39 -0.98 0.93
C SER A 179 8.04 0.37 1.18
N THR A 180 7.83 1.32 0.29
CA THR A 180 8.33 2.70 0.38
C THR A 180 7.42 3.58 1.24
N THR A 181 7.55 4.90 1.13
CA THR A 181 6.62 5.91 1.67
C THR A 181 6.33 6.98 0.62
N ASP A 182 5.15 7.55 0.70
CA ASP A 182 4.53 8.44 -0.28
C ASP A 182 4.86 9.93 -0.10
N TYR A 183 5.81 10.30 0.76
CA TYR A 183 6.15 11.70 1.02
C TYR A 183 6.34 12.51 -0.28
N MET A 184 7.09 11.97 -1.25
CA MET A 184 7.36 12.65 -2.51
C MET A 184 6.10 12.88 -3.35
N MET A 185 5.13 11.94 -3.31
CA MET A 185 3.87 12.02 -4.03
C MET A 185 2.90 13.02 -3.38
N HIS A 186 2.96 13.17 -2.05
CA HIS A 186 2.26 14.23 -1.33
C HIS A 186 2.85 15.62 -1.64
N ALA A 187 4.18 15.72 -1.74
CA ALA A 187 4.87 16.99 -1.95
C ALA A 187 4.78 17.50 -3.39
N TYR A 188 4.82 16.60 -4.39
CA TYR A 188 4.99 16.96 -5.79
C TYR A 188 4.03 16.21 -6.72
N ALA A 189 3.50 16.93 -7.71
CA ALA A 189 2.64 16.37 -8.75
C ALA A 189 3.46 15.55 -9.79
N PRO A 190 2.82 14.66 -10.58
CA PRO A 190 3.50 13.76 -11.52
C PRO A 190 4.45 14.44 -12.53
N ALA A 191 4.12 15.66 -12.98
CA ALA A 191 4.92 16.39 -13.96
C ALA A 191 6.01 17.30 -13.37
N GLU A 192 6.10 17.38 -12.02
CA GLU A 192 7.06 18.25 -11.37
C GLU A 192 8.47 17.61 -11.34
N ALA A 193 9.49 18.42 -11.55
CA ALA A 193 10.88 17.95 -11.65
C ALA A 193 11.32 17.06 -10.45
N PRO A 194 11.00 17.39 -9.18
CA PRO A 194 11.38 16.51 -8.06
C PRO A 194 10.73 15.12 -8.11
N SER A 195 9.47 15.01 -8.61
CA SER A 195 8.82 13.71 -8.81
C SER A 195 9.51 12.90 -9.89
N LEU A 196 9.81 13.54 -11.02
CA LEU A 196 10.48 12.88 -12.16
C LEU A 196 11.87 12.37 -11.77
N GLU A 197 12.66 13.18 -11.06
CA GLU A 197 13.97 12.79 -10.54
C GLU A 197 13.86 11.64 -9.53
N HIS A 198 12.91 11.73 -8.62
CA HIS A 198 12.66 10.68 -7.61
C HIS A 198 12.35 9.34 -8.27
N LEU A 199 11.42 9.31 -9.21
CA LEU A 199 11.00 8.10 -9.90
C LEU A 199 12.08 7.54 -10.81
N HIS A 200 12.82 8.39 -11.52
CA HIS A 200 13.99 7.96 -12.29
C HIS A 200 15.03 7.27 -11.39
N ARG A 201 15.29 7.81 -10.20
CA ARG A 201 16.22 7.19 -9.26
C ARG A 201 15.70 5.87 -8.66
N LEU A 202 14.40 5.77 -8.36
CA LEU A 202 13.78 4.49 -7.96
C LEU A 202 13.87 3.44 -9.06
N ASP A 203 13.60 3.84 -10.30
CA ASP A 203 13.71 2.96 -11.47
C ASP A 203 15.13 2.40 -11.64
N ARG A 204 16.15 3.24 -11.47
CA ARG A 204 17.55 2.81 -11.53
C ARG A 204 17.86 1.79 -10.45
N LEU A 205 17.45 2.04 -9.19
CA LEU A 205 17.67 1.13 -8.07
C LEU A 205 16.94 -0.21 -8.26
N LEU A 206 15.73 -0.18 -8.83
CA LEU A 206 15.00 -1.38 -9.20
C LEU A 206 15.72 -2.15 -10.31
N GLY A 207 16.22 -1.46 -11.32
CA GLY A 207 17.04 -2.04 -12.39
C GLY A 207 18.27 -2.75 -11.84
N GLU A 208 19.01 -2.11 -10.92
CA GLU A 208 20.17 -2.70 -10.27
C GLU A 208 19.84 -3.98 -9.47
N ILE A 209 18.67 -4.04 -8.84
CA ILE A 209 18.20 -5.27 -8.16
C ILE A 209 17.93 -6.38 -9.17
N VAL A 210 17.26 -6.07 -10.27
CA VAL A 210 16.92 -7.05 -11.30
C VAL A 210 18.17 -7.57 -12.00
N ASP A 211 19.11 -6.68 -12.34
CA ASP A 211 20.35 -7.04 -13.06
C ASP A 211 21.31 -7.87 -12.18
N ASP A 212 21.27 -7.72 -10.86
CA ASP A 212 22.03 -8.57 -9.91
C ASP A 212 21.52 -10.03 -9.86
N HIS A 213 20.31 -10.31 -10.40
CA HIS A 213 19.65 -11.62 -10.19
C HIS A 213 18.94 -12.13 -11.45
N ALA A 214 19.61 -12.99 -12.20
CA ALA A 214 19.13 -13.53 -13.51
C ALA A 214 17.73 -14.22 -13.46
N HIS A 215 17.29 -14.66 -12.27
CA HIS A 215 16.03 -15.41 -12.10
C HIS A 215 15.15 -14.78 -10.99
N LEU A 216 15.15 -13.45 -10.89
CA LEU A 216 14.29 -12.73 -9.95
C LEU A 216 12.89 -12.55 -10.56
N GLY A 217 11.88 -13.04 -9.85
CA GLY A 217 10.50 -12.65 -10.11
C GLY A 217 10.19 -11.33 -9.43
N VAL A 218 9.59 -10.39 -10.13
CA VAL A 218 9.15 -9.09 -9.58
C VAL A 218 7.64 -8.97 -9.70
N LEU A 219 6.99 -8.72 -8.56
CA LEU A 219 5.60 -8.30 -8.44
C LEU A 219 5.60 -6.86 -7.95
N LEU A 220 5.23 -5.90 -8.79
CA LEU A 220 5.25 -4.48 -8.44
C LEU A 220 3.84 -3.89 -8.50
N THR A 221 3.50 -3.09 -7.49
CA THR A 221 2.25 -2.34 -7.42
C THR A 221 2.41 -1.10 -6.52
N ALA A 222 1.31 -0.36 -6.37
CA ALA A 222 1.12 0.66 -5.35
C ALA A 222 -0.04 0.28 -4.41
N ASP A 223 -0.11 0.95 -3.29
CA ASP A 223 -1.21 0.83 -2.32
C ASP A 223 -2.36 1.80 -2.63
N HIS A 224 -2.08 2.92 -3.29
CA HIS A 224 -3.02 3.92 -3.77
C HIS A 224 -2.35 4.86 -4.78
N GLY A 225 -3.16 5.67 -5.46
CA GLY A 225 -2.73 6.84 -6.21
C GLY A 225 -2.70 8.10 -5.34
N MET A 226 -2.65 9.29 -5.98
CA MET A 226 -2.52 10.57 -5.28
C MET A 226 -3.15 11.71 -6.08
N ASN A 227 -4.06 12.49 -5.44
CA ASN A 227 -4.70 13.64 -6.07
C ASN A 227 -4.49 14.94 -5.30
N ALA A 228 -4.54 16.06 -6.01
CA ALA A 228 -4.63 17.37 -5.39
C ALA A 228 -6.00 17.55 -4.72
N LYS A 229 -6.00 18.05 -3.48
CA LYS A 229 -7.19 18.37 -2.70
C LYS A 229 -7.22 19.87 -2.45
N THR A 230 -8.30 20.52 -2.87
CA THR A 230 -8.47 21.97 -2.78
C THR A 230 -9.52 22.38 -1.76
N GLU A 231 -10.28 21.40 -1.26
CA GLU A 231 -11.35 21.61 -0.31
C GLU A 231 -11.28 20.62 0.85
N GLY A 232 -11.33 21.13 2.06
CA GLY A 232 -11.41 20.35 3.30
C GLY A 232 -12.80 20.42 3.91
N ILE A 233 -13.31 19.29 4.40
CA ILE A 233 -14.59 19.18 5.08
C ILE A 233 -14.37 18.54 6.45
N ASP A 234 -14.80 19.25 7.52
CA ASP A 234 -14.92 18.72 8.86
C ASP A 234 -16.34 18.19 9.09
N VAL A 235 -16.52 16.90 8.88
CA VAL A 235 -17.81 16.21 8.96
C VAL A 235 -18.39 16.28 10.39
N ALA A 236 -17.56 16.27 11.44
CA ALA A 236 -18.03 16.39 12.80
C ALA A 236 -18.72 17.75 13.02
N ARG A 237 -18.13 18.84 12.50
CA ARG A 237 -18.74 20.17 12.55
C ARG A 237 -20.00 20.27 11.71
N VAL A 238 -20.03 19.61 10.54
CA VAL A 238 -21.26 19.57 9.68
C VAL A 238 -22.42 18.95 10.46
N LEU A 239 -22.19 17.82 11.11
CA LEU A 239 -23.21 17.12 11.89
C LEU A 239 -23.60 17.89 13.15
N ALA A 240 -22.62 18.42 13.91
CA ALA A 240 -22.85 19.19 15.13
C ALA A 240 -23.69 20.45 14.86
N ALA A 241 -23.53 21.14 13.73
CA ALA A 241 -24.35 22.27 13.33
C ALA A 241 -25.84 21.91 13.14
N LYS A 242 -26.17 20.63 13.03
CA LYS A 242 -27.53 20.08 12.97
C LYS A 242 -27.97 19.39 14.25
N GLY A 243 -27.18 19.51 15.34
CA GLY A 243 -27.47 18.90 16.63
C GLY A 243 -27.29 17.37 16.62
N ILE A 244 -26.38 16.85 15.78
CA ILE A 244 -26.05 15.43 15.70
C ILE A 244 -24.66 15.23 16.28
N ALA A 245 -24.56 14.43 17.34
CA ALA A 245 -23.29 14.07 17.95
C ALA A 245 -22.68 12.85 17.28
N ALA A 246 -21.43 12.95 16.86
CA ALA A 246 -20.72 11.86 16.17
C ALA A 246 -19.21 11.96 16.35
N GLU A 247 -18.55 10.82 16.48
CA GLU A 247 -17.10 10.71 16.29
C GLU A 247 -16.80 10.48 14.81
N VAL A 248 -15.95 11.30 14.25
CA VAL A 248 -15.51 11.18 12.85
C VAL A 248 -14.05 10.76 12.81
N VAL A 249 -13.78 9.65 12.18
CA VAL A 249 -12.45 9.07 12.02
C VAL A 249 -11.99 9.28 10.57
N PRO A 250 -11.10 10.28 10.30
CA PRO A 250 -10.47 10.42 8.99
C PRO A 250 -9.68 9.16 8.64
N ILE A 251 -9.68 8.80 7.37
CA ILE A 251 -9.00 7.57 6.93
C ILE A 251 -7.48 7.67 7.09
N ILE A 252 -6.93 8.87 6.99
CA ILE A 252 -5.53 9.18 7.25
C ILE A 252 -5.42 9.85 8.62
N ARG A 253 -4.75 9.16 9.55
CA ARG A 253 -4.33 9.71 10.84
C ARG A 253 -3.01 9.09 11.22
N ASP A 254 -1.96 9.92 11.33
CA ASP A 254 -0.57 9.48 11.51
C ASP A 254 0.17 10.48 12.41
N LYS A 255 1.28 10.02 12.98
CA LYS A 255 2.26 10.89 13.68
C LYS A 255 3.08 11.74 12.71
N HIS A 256 3.31 11.27 11.49
CA HIS A 256 4.02 11.98 10.42
C HIS A 256 3.06 12.88 9.63
N VAL A 257 2.64 13.99 10.22
CA VAL A 257 1.52 14.81 9.72
C VAL A 257 1.88 15.87 8.68
N VAL A 258 3.17 16.21 8.51
CA VAL A 258 3.61 17.39 7.75
C VAL A 258 3.10 17.39 6.31
N HIS A 259 3.10 16.25 5.65
CA HIS A 259 2.79 16.14 4.23
C HIS A 259 1.29 15.98 3.93
N HIS A 260 0.50 15.36 4.82
CA HIS A 260 -0.93 15.10 4.57
C HIS A 260 -1.88 15.82 5.55
N GLN A 261 -1.36 16.43 6.62
CA GLN A 261 -2.12 17.19 7.63
C GLN A 261 -3.29 16.40 8.25
N ASN A 262 -3.23 15.06 8.25
CA ASN A 262 -4.33 14.15 8.62
C ASN A 262 -5.62 14.38 7.81
N LEU A 263 -5.48 14.78 6.54
CA LEU A 263 -6.56 15.00 5.60
C LEU A 263 -6.59 13.86 4.56
N GLY A 264 -7.70 13.14 4.47
CA GLY A 264 -7.86 12.01 3.56
C GLY A 264 -9.16 12.04 2.78
N GLY A 265 -9.19 11.37 1.62
CA GLY A 265 -10.36 11.33 0.73
C GLY A 265 -11.56 10.53 1.25
N ALA A 266 -11.47 9.92 2.43
CA ALA A 266 -12.55 9.18 3.06
C ALA A 266 -12.55 9.38 4.59
N CYS A 267 -13.69 9.08 5.23
CA CYS A 267 -13.80 9.01 6.69
C CYS A 267 -14.90 8.03 7.13
N TYR A 268 -14.77 7.53 8.36
CA TYR A 268 -15.86 6.84 9.06
C TYR A 268 -16.57 7.78 10.01
N VAL A 269 -17.89 7.66 10.09
CA VAL A 269 -18.74 8.38 11.02
C VAL A 269 -19.34 7.39 11.99
N TYR A 270 -19.17 7.62 13.28
CA TYR A 270 -19.78 6.86 14.36
C TYR A 270 -20.76 7.78 15.09
N LEU A 271 -22.05 7.48 15.02
CA LEU A 271 -23.09 8.25 15.70
C LEU A 271 -23.11 7.88 17.20
N GLU A 272 -23.27 8.88 18.06
CA GLU A 272 -23.51 8.62 19.47
C GLU A 272 -24.91 8.01 19.69
N GLU A 273 -25.92 8.56 18.98
CA GLU A 273 -27.29 8.07 19.03
C GLU A 273 -27.73 7.45 17.70
N GLN A 274 -28.11 6.19 17.72
CA GLN A 274 -28.57 5.47 16.51
C GLN A 274 -29.89 6.05 15.95
N ALA A 275 -30.68 6.73 16.78
CA ALA A 275 -31.90 7.43 16.36
C ALA A 275 -31.61 8.55 15.34
N ASP A 276 -30.41 9.09 15.32
CA ASP A 276 -29.99 10.15 14.40
C ASP A 276 -29.60 9.63 13.00
N THR A 277 -29.62 8.35 12.74
CA THR A 277 -29.14 7.75 11.47
C THR A 277 -29.80 8.38 10.25
N LEU A 278 -31.12 8.50 10.22
CA LEU A 278 -31.85 9.08 9.09
C LEU A 278 -31.49 10.57 8.90
N LYS A 279 -31.52 11.34 9.99
CA LYS A 279 -31.18 12.76 9.98
C LYS A 279 -29.75 13.00 9.53
N ALA A 280 -28.78 12.19 10.03
CA ALA A 280 -27.40 12.25 9.61
C ALA A 280 -27.24 11.93 8.13
N SER A 281 -27.91 10.88 7.64
CA SER A 281 -27.89 10.51 6.22
C SER A 281 -28.40 11.64 5.32
N GLU A 282 -29.49 12.30 5.68
CA GLU A 282 -30.03 13.45 4.92
C GLU A 282 -29.06 14.63 4.90
N VAL A 283 -28.50 15.00 6.06
CA VAL A 283 -27.52 16.09 6.19
C VAL A 283 -26.30 15.81 5.32
N LEU A 284 -25.75 14.60 5.40
CA LEU A 284 -24.52 14.21 4.68
C LEU A 284 -24.78 14.15 3.16
N ARG A 285 -25.92 13.60 2.72
CA ARG A 285 -26.29 13.55 1.29
C ARG A 285 -26.49 14.93 0.67
N GLY A 286 -26.96 15.88 1.46
CA GLY A 286 -27.15 17.25 1.02
C GLY A 286 -25.88 18.11 1.07
N PHE A 287 -24.75 17.58 1.59
CA PHE A 287 -23.54 18.39 1.77
C PHE A 287 -22.63 18.30 0.54
N PRO A 288 -22.39 19.43 -0.18
CA PRO A 288 -21.56 19.43 -1.37
C PRO A 288 -20.13 18.95 -1.07
N GLY A 289 -19.57 18.12 -1.97
CA GLY A 289 -18.23 17.56 -1.83
C GLY A 289 -18.20 16.15 -1.20
N ILE A 290 -19.26 15.71 -0.53
CA ILE A 290 -19.46 14.31 -0.15
C ILE A 290 -20.06 13.59 -1.36
N GLU A 291 -19.26 12.75 -2.04
CA GLU A 291 -19.68 12.12 -3.30
C GLU A 291 -20.44 10.81 -3.07
N GLU A 292 -19.97 9.98 -2.13
CA GLU A 292 -20.63 8.73 -1.80
C GLU A 292 -20.82 8.61 -0.27
N ILE A 293 -21.98 8.09 0.12
CA ILE A 293 -22.34 7.79 1.49
C ILE A 293 -22.85 6.36 1.55
N HIS A 294 -22.18 5.54 2.35
CA HIS A 294 -22.53 4.13 2.54
C HIS A 294 -22.79 3.86 4.00
N GLU A 295 -23.96 3.33 4.31
CA GLU A 295 -24.24 2.79 5.62
C GLU A 295 -23.33 1.59 5.92
N ARG A 296 -23.07 1.32 7.21
CA ARG A 296 -22.17 0.25 7.69
C ARG A 296 -22.34 -1.08 6.97
N ALA A 297 -23.60 -1.54 6.82
CA ALA A 297 -23.89 -2.83 6.20
C ALA A 297 -23.57 -2.85 4.70
N GLU A 298 -23.88 -1.76 4.00
CA GLU A 298 -23.57 -1.58 2.60
C GLU A 298 -22.07 -1.44 2.38
N ALA A 299 -21.38 -0.57 3.13
CA ALA A 299 -19.94 -0.38 3.08
C ALA A 299 -19.19 -1.70 3.30
N ALA A 300 -19.59 -2.45 4.32
CA ALA A 300 -18.99 -3.76 4.64
C ALA A 300 -19.14 -4.75 3.47
N ARG A 301 -20.29 -4.81 2.83
CA ARG A 301 -20.54 -5.71 1.69
C ARG A 301 -19.83 -5.22 0.42
N ARG A 302 -20.01 -3.95 0.06
CA ARG A 302 -19.55 -3.38 -1.22
C ARG A 302 -18.04 -3.30 -1.32
N PHE A 303 -17.38 -2.89 -0.23
CA PHE A 303 -15.93 -2.69 -0.17
C PHE A 303 -15.21 -3.80 0.60
N ARG A 304 -15.93 -4.85 0.99
CA ARG A 304 -15.38 -5.98 1.72
C ARG A 304 -14.63 -5.56 2.99
N LEU A 305 -15.27 -4.68 3.77
CA LEU A 305 -14.75 -4.15 5.03
C LEU A 305 -15.24 -4.97 6.20
N ARG A 306 -14.45 -5.03 7.27
CA ARG A 306 -14.83 -5.70 8.51
C ARG A 306 -15.87 -4.89 9.27
N LYS A 307 -17.14 -5.33 9.24
CA LYS A 307 -18.31 -4.60 9.73
C LYS A 307 -18.18 -4.07 11.17
N ASN A 308 -17.55 -4.81 12.07
CA ASN A 308 -17.39 -4.41 13.47
C ASN A 308 -16.17 -3.50 13.74
N ARG A 309 -15.49 -3.03 12.69
CA ARG A 309 -14.35 -2.11 12.77
C ARG A 309 -14.56 -0.82 11.98
N ILE A 310 -15.75 -0.62 11.41
CA ILE A 310 -16.12 0.59 10.64
C ILE A 310 -17.28 1.32 11.31
N GLY A 311 -17.42 2.61 11.00
CA GLY A 311 -18.47 3.48 11.51
C GLY A 311 -19.88 3.15 10.99
N ASP A 312 -20.88 3.91 11.42
CA ASP A 312 -22.25 3.84 10.93
C ASP A 312 -22.32 4.23 9.46
N PHE A 313 -21.45 5.18 9.06
CA PHE A 313 -21.26 5.55 7.66
C PHE A 313 -19.79 5.49 7.26
N LEU A 314 -19.54 5.13 6.01
CA LEU A 314 -18.33 5.41 5.24
C LEU A 314 -18.65 6.51 4.25
N LEU A 315 -17.90 7.59 4.29
CA LEU A 315 -17.99 8.69 3.34
C LEU A 315 -16.80 8.66 2.39
N LEU A 316 -17.06 8.87 1.11
CA LEU A 316 -16.03 9.10 0.10
C LEU A 316 -16.21 10.50 -0.47
N GLY A 317 -15.12 11.27 -0.50
CA GLY A 317 -15.08 12.62 -1.02
C GLY A 317 -14.95 12.65 -2.54
N ALA A 318 -15.43 13.73 -3.15
CA ALA A 318 -15.11 14.06 -4.53
C ALA A 318 -13.61 14.20 -4.74
N CYS A 319 -13.13 14.13 -5.97
CA CYS A 319 -11.71 14.08 -6.30
C CYS A 319 -10.88 15.18 -5.61
N HIS A 320 -11.43 16.39 -5.52
CA HIS A 320 -10.78 17.57 -4.93
C HIS A 320 -11.00 17.74 -3.41
N VAL A 321 -11.74 16.83 -2.76
CA VAL A 321 -12.12 16.93 -1.34
C VAL A 321 -11.28 16.04 -0.46
N ALA A 322 -10.93 16.53 0.74
CA ALA A 322 -10.40 15.74 1.84
C ALA A 322 -11.16 16.00 3.14
N PHE A 323 -11.30 14.97 3.96
CA PHE A 323 -11.92 15.01 5.28
C PHE A 323 -10.85 15.07 6.38
N GLY A 324 -11.13 15.83 7.43
CA GLY A 324 -10.30 15.88 8.63
C GLY A 324 -10.82 16.91 9.64
N ALA A 325 -10.11 17.06 10.76
CA ALA A 325 -10.42 18.10 11.75
C ALA A 325 -9.92 19.46 11.24
N LEU A 326 -10.83 20.42 11.11
CA LEU A 326 -10.56 21.73 10.51
C LEU A 326 -11.16 22.84 11.38
N PRO A 327 -10.65 24.10 11.29
CA PRO A 327 -11.24 25.26 11.97
C PRO A 327 -12.69 25.54 11.59
N ALA A 328 -13.10 25.22 10.36
CA ALA A 328 -14.46 25.41 9.83
C ALA A 328 -15.03 24.10 9.26
N ALA A 329 -16.36 24.01 9.17
CA ALA A 329 -17.02 22.86 8.56
C ALA A 329 -16.60 22.62 7.09
N ARG A 330 -16.21 23.69 6.41
CA ARG A 330 -15.67 23.69 5.05
C ARG A 330 -14.66 24.81 4.88
N GLN A 331 -13.52 24.52 4.25
CA GLN A 331 -12.50 25.54 3.95
C GLN A 331 -11.64 25.14 2.74
N GLU A 332 -11.00 26.12 2.12
CA GLU A 332 -9.96 25.90 1.13
C GLU A 332 -8.72 25.29 1.78
N ILE A 333 -8.16 24.26 1.15
CA ILE A 333 -6.91 23.61 1.53
C ILE A 333 -6.00 23.47 0.29
N ARG A 334 -4.73 23.16 0.51
CA ARG A 334 -3.78 22.86 -0.57
C ARG A 334 -2.89 21.72 -0.13
N VAL A 335 -3.37 20.50 -0.35
CA VAL A 335 -2.63 19.28 -0.07
C VAL A 335 -2.79 18.29 -1.23
N ARG A 336 -1.86 17.38 -1.37
CA ARG A 336 -2.08 16.18 -2.17
C ARG A 336 -2.39 15.05 -1.19
N SER A 337 -3.40 14.26 -1.49
CA SER A 337 -3.85 13.19 -0.58
C SER A 337 -4.62 12.10 -1.32
N HIS A 338 -4.99 11.06 -0.59
CA HIS A 338 -5.61 9.85 -1.09
C HIS A 338 -6.68 9.33 -0.11
N GLY A 339 -7.26 8.16 -0.37
CA GLY A 339 -8.22 7.50 0.52
C GLY A 339 -9.59 7.26 -0.12
N SER A 340 -9.91 7.98 -1.21
CA SER A 340 -11.19 7.87 -1.91
C SER A 340 -11.11 6.90 -3.11
N ARG A 341 -12.20 6.85 -3.86
CA ARG A 341 -12.27 6.09 -5.11
C ARG A 341 -11.35 6.65 -6.20
N HIS A 342 -11.07 7.94 -6.15
CA HIS A 342 -10.28 8.66 -7.15
C HIS A 342 -8.78 8.31 -7.10
N GLU A 343 -8.29 7.79 -5.98
CA GLU A 343 -6.92 7.32 -5.81
C GLU A 343 -6.82 5.78 -5.80
N GLN A 344 -7.84 5.09 -6.36
CA GLN A 344 -7.90 3.63 -6.38
C GLN A 344 -7.10 3.00 -7.51
N ALA A 345 -6.87 3.71 -8.63
CA ALA A 345 -6.11 3.20 -9.75
C ALA A 345 -4.63 3.01 -9.37
N VAL A 346 -4.09 1.82 -9.62
CA VAL A 346 -2.69 1.47 -9.31
C VAL A 346 -2.07 0.60 -10.39
N PRO A 347 -0.75 0.73 -10.66
CA PRO A 347 -0.04 -0.17 -11.55
C PRO A 347 0.02 -1.58 -10.97
N ILE A 348 -0.09 -2.59 -11.80
CA ILE A 348 0.11 -4.00 -11.46
C ILE A 348 1.06 -4.60 -12.48
N LEU A 349 2.26 -4.99 -12.05
CA LEU A 349 3.29 -5.59 -12.89
C LEU A 349 3.69 -6.97 -12.35
N CYS A 350 3.79 -7.94 -13.26
CA CYS A 350 4.42 -9.22 -13.02
C CYS A 350 5.56 -9.41 -14.05
N TYR A 351 6.78 -9.55 -13.55
CA TYR A 351 7.96 -9.79 -14.35
C TYR A 351 8.69 -11.05 -13.88
N GLY A 352 9.19 -11.87 -14.78
CA GLY A 352 9.92 -13.08 -14.43
C GLY A 352 9.09 -14.17 -13.71
N LEU A 353 7.80 -13.95 -13.50
CA LEU A 353 6.85 -14.90 -12.93
C LEU A 353 5.64 -14.95 -13.88
N GLY A 354 5.27 -16.11 -14.37
CA GLY A 354 4.27 -16.25 -15.41
C GLY A 354 2.77 -16.13 -15.07
N PRO A 355 2.27 -15.15 -14.27
CA PRO A 355 0.84 -14.97 -14.13
C PRO A 355 0.27 -14.14 -15.27
N ASP A 356 -0.93 -14.49 -15.69
CA ASP A 356 -1.74 -13.67 -16.59
C ASP A 356 -2.33 -12.49 -15.79
N VAL A 357 -1.70 -11.32 -15.85
CA VAL A 357 -2.16 -10.08 -15.15
C VAL A 357 -3.53 -9.61 -15.63
N ARG A 358 -3.97 -9.99 -16.83
CA ARG A 358 -5.30 -9.63 -17.36
C ARG A 358 -6.45 -10.14 -16.50
N ARG A 359 -6.17 -11.04 -15.56
CA ARG A 359 -7.13 -11.58 -14.59
C ARG A 359 -6.96 -10.99 -13.19
N LEU A 360 -6.09 -9.99 -13.00
CA LEU A 360 -5.89 -9.32 -11.73
C LEU A 360 -6.73 -8.05 -11.72
N GLU A 361 -7.69 -7.97 -10.81
CA GLU A 361 -8.52 -6.79 -10.62
C GLU A 361 -7.96 -5.88 -9.54
N TYR A 362 -7.46 -6.47 -8.45
CA TYR A 362 -6.92 -5.76 -7.31
C TYR A 362 -5.42 -6.01 -7.14
N ASN A 363 -4.71 -5.03 -6.58
CA ASN A 363 -3.29 -5.15 -6.26
C ASN A 363 -3.00 -6.40 -5.40
N LEU A 364 -3.84 -6.70 -4.42
CA LEU A 364 -3.71 -7.87 -3.54
C LEU A 364 -3.73 -9.22 -4.30
N ASP A 365 -4.25 -9.26 -5.52
CA ASP A 365 -4.29 -10.47 -6.31
C ASP A 365 -2.88 -10.93 -6.72
N LEU A 366 -1.90 -10.01 -6.78
CA LEU A 366 -0.48 -10.33 -7.00
C LEU A 366 0.02 -11.39 -6.00
N THR A 367 -0.26 -11.19 -4.73
CA THR A 367 0.25 -12.07 -3.66
C THR A 367 -0.69 -13.21 -3.32
N ARG A 368 -1.99 -13.04 -3.57
CA ARG A 368 -2.97 -14.13 -3.40
C ARG A 368 -2.56 -15.38 -4.17
N ARG A 369 -2.02 -15.20 -5.37
CA ARG A 369 -1.63 -16.31 -6.26
C ARG A 369 -0.28 -16.93 -5.93
N LEU A 370 0.62 -16.22 -5.26
CA LEU A 370 1.93 -16.77 -4.87
C LEU A 370 1.84 -18.12 -4.13
N TYR A 371 0.69 -18.41 -3.50
CA TYR A 371 0.52 -19.58 -2.64
C TYR A 371 -0.52 -20.57 -3.12
N HIS A 372 -1.19 -20.32 -4.24
CA HIS A 372 -2.16 -21.26 -4.81
C HIS A 372 -1.55 -22.22 -5.84
N SER A 373 -0.38 -21.91 -6.35
CA SER A 373 0.35 -22.83 -7.23
C SER A 373 1.42 -23.56 -6.43
N ARG A 374 1.41 -24.88 -6.43
CA ARG A 374 2.55 -25.73 -6.07
C ARG A 374 3.78 -25.45 -6.96
N THR A 375 3.73 -24.46 -7.81
CA THR A 375 4.70 -24.02 -8.80
C THR A 375 5.80 -23.10 -8.26
N VAL A 376 5.86 -22.82 -6.95
CA VAL A 376 7.11 -22.28 -6.34
C VAL A 376 8.16 -23.39 -6.18
N SER A 377 7.79 -24.66 -6.35
CA SER A 377 8.72 -25.78 -6.42
C SER A 377 9.08 -26.09 -7.88
N THR A 378 10.31 -25.78 -8.26
CA THR A 378 11.01 -26.37 -9.40
C THR A 378 10.32 -26.28 -10.78
N ALA A 379 9.84 -25.12 -11.18
CA ALA A 379 9.56 -24.90 -12.60
C ALA A 379 10.90 -24.83 -13.34
N LYS A 380 11.28 -25.92 -14.02
CA LYS A 380 12.18 -25.85 -15.16
C LYS A 380 11.58 -24.82 -16.11
N TRP A 381 12.20 -23.66 -16.19
CA TRP A 381 11.92 -22.69 -17.24
C TRP A 381 12.32 -23.38 -18.53
N SER A 382 11.33 -23.89 -19.28
CA SER A 382 11.58 -24.37 -20.63
C SER A 382 12.03 -23.17 -21.46
N GLU A 383 13.23 -23.26 -22.00
CA GLU A 383 13.71 -22.49 -23.14
C GLU A 383 12.62 -22.47 -24.20
N GLY A 384 12.09 -21.31 -24.55
CA GLY A 384 11.20 -21.24 -25.70
C GLY A 384 10.05 -20.23 -25.61
N TYR A 385 10.30 -18.95 -25.28
CA TYR A 385 9.44 -17.91 -25.79
C TYR A 385 10.26 -16.98 -26.71
N ARG A 386 10.26 -17.30 -28.00
CA ARG A 386 10.60 -16.34 -29.07
C ARG A 386 9.31 -15.58 -29.38
N PRO A 387 9.29 -14.25 -29.34
CA PRO A 387 8.15 -13.50 -29.86
C PRO A 387 8.10 -13.72 -31.35
N SER A 388 6.99 -14.28 -31.87
CA SER A 388 6.66 -14.27 -33.27
C SER A 388 6.51 -12.83 -33.74
N SER A 389 7.32 -12.46 -34.70
CA SER A 389 7.22 -11.25 -35.50
C SER A 389 5.83 -11.11 -36.10
N LEU A 390 5.15 -10.01 -35.74
CA LEU A 390 4.25 -9.23 -36.61
C LEU A 390 4.25 -7.79 -36.13
#